data_ff24a0a70524144003d5c0d3eab47458
#
_entry.id   ff24a0a70524144003d5c0d3eab47458
#
_cell.length_a   1.000
_cell.length_b   1.000
_cell.length_c   1.000
_cell.angle_alpha   90.00
_cell.angle_beta   90.00
_cell.angle_gamma   90.00
#
_symmetry.space_group_name_H-M   'P 1'
#
loop_
_entity.id
_entity.type
_entity.pdbx_description
1 polymer ?
#
loop_
_entity_poly.entity_id
_entity_poly.type
_entity_poly.pdbx_seq_one_letter_code
_entity_poly.pdbx_strand_id
1 'polypeptide(L)'
;MLSAIAIIPSAPVMVPELAANAAGELADLRDAVFTAAGSLPSRWIAVGVGAADAVLGPDTAGTFAGYGVDQRVTLSPGTGDTLTELPLCVLIAGWVRGHANPEARAEVRVFAADHDVDAALARGRRLRAEIDGAVDPIGVLVVADGAHTLTPPAPGGYDPDSIPTQAGLDDALAAGDAAALTRLPDAIVGRVGYQVLAGLAGYPECSSRPDPAPRAAKELYRGAPYGVGYFAGVWLPVGRSAGGTPLASGGPTHPEGRGTTGVSAE
;
A
#
# COMPACT_ATOMS: atom_id res chain seq x y z
N MET A 1 10.27 -11.16 -6.61
CA MET A 1 9.61 -10.35 -7.67
C MET A 1 8.46 -9.56 -7.05
N LEU A 2 8.32 -8.25 -7.36
CA LEU A 2 7.25 -7.38 -6.85
C LEU A 2 5.87 -7.89 -7.31
N SER A 3 4.98 -8.18 -6.34
CA SER A 3 3.64 -8.70 -6.59
C SER A 3 2.56 -7.61 -6.57
N ALA A 4 2.54 -6.82 -5.50
CA ALA A 4 1.60 -5.72 -5.31
C ALA A 4 2.20 -4.69 -4.35
N ILE A 5 1.67 -3.47 -4.38
CA ILE A 5 1.99 -2.41 -3.42
C ILE A 5 0.67 -1.99 -2.77
N ALA A 6 0.55 -2.14 -1.44
CA ALA A 6 -0.51 -1.56 -0.65
C ALA A 6 -0.01 -0.25 -0.04
N ILE A 7 -0.85 0.78 -0.04
CA ILE A 7 -0.58 2.09 0.53
C ILE A 7 -1.59 2.31 1.63
N ILE A 8 -1.13 2.65 2.85
CA ILE A 8 -1.97 2.84 4.02
C ILE A 8 -1.45 4.02 4.87
N PRO A 9 -2.28 4.65 5.70
CA PRO A 9 -1.82 5.67 6.61
C PRO A 9 -1.01 5.10 7.79
N SER A 10 -0.20 5.97 8.42
CA SER A 10 0.57 5.70 9.65
C SER A 10 -0.18 6.20 10.90
N ALA A 11 -1.51 6.05 10.91
CA ALA A 11 -2.38 6.70 11.87
C ALA A 11 -2.71 5.80 13.08
N PRO A 12 -2.33 6.15 14.32
CA PRO A 12 -2.64 5.35 15.51
C PRO A 12 -4.16 5.28 15.78
N VAL A 13 -4.92 6.28 15.35
CA VAL A 13 -6.40 6.30 15.49
C VAL A 13 -7.11 5.17 14.73
N MET A 14 -6.43 4.45 13.84
CA MET A 14 -6.98 3.25 13.21
C MET A 14 -7.10 2.08 14.19
N VAL A 15 -6.28 2.05 15.24
CA VAL A 15 -6.30 1.01 16.27
C VAL A 15 -7.49 1.29 17.21
N PRO A 16 -8.53 0.42 17.27
CA PRO A 16 -9.77 0.73 17.99
C PRO A 16 -9.56 1.05 19.46
N GLU A 17 -8.60 0.38 20.09
CA GLU A 17 -8.26 0.58 21.50
C GLU A 17 -7.67 1.98 21.77
N LEU A 18 -7.03 2.59 20.76
CA LEU A 18 -6.50 3.96 20.83
C LEU A 18 -7.55 5.00 20.45
N ALA A 19 -8.49 4.64 19.56
CA ALA A 19 -9.51 5.55 19.06
C ALA A 19 -10.68 5.77 20.03
N ALA A 20 -10.84 4.93 21.04
CA ALA A 20 -11.91 4.99 22.03
C ALA A 20 -13.31 5.17 21.35
N ASN A 21 -14.01 6.29 21.64
CA ASN A 21 -15.34 6.57 21.10
C ASN A 21 -15.36 6.84 19.58
N ALA A 22 -14.22 7.20 18.98
CA ALA A 22 -14.08 7.46 17.55
C ALA A 22 -13.89 6.19 16.70
N ALA A 23 -13.80 5.02 17.34
CA ALA A 23 -13.53 3.76 16.62
C ALA A 23 -14.57 3.45 15.53
N GLY A 24 -15.84 3.81 15.73
CA GLY A 24 -16.90 3.62 14.73
C GLY A 24 -16.73 4.49 13.49
N GLU A 25 -16.29 5.74 13.65
CA GLU A 25 -16.13 6.72 12.55
C GLU A 25 -15.03 6.32 11.55
N LEU A 26 -14.09 5.47 11.98
CA LEU A 26 -12.95 5.03 11.16
C LEU A 26 -13.14 3.61 10.61
N ALA A 27 -14.35 3.04 10.68
CA ALA A 27 -14.59 1.69 10.18
C ALA A 27 -14.24 1.55 8.70
N ASP A 28 -14.73 2.47 7.87
CA ASP A 28 -14.49 2.45 6.41
C ASP A 28 -12.98 2.56 6.08
N LEU A 29 -12.25 3.40 6.83
CA LEU A 29 -10.79 3.51 6.68
C LEU A 29 -10.10 2.17 7.02
N ARG A 30 -10.48 1.54 8.15
CA ARG A 30 -9.89 0.25 8.55
C ARG A 30 -10.17 -0.85 7.54
N ASP A 31 -11.39 -0.93 7.05
CA ASP A 31 -11.80 -1.91 6.05
C ASP A 31 -11.01 -1.73 4.74
N ALA A 32 -10.80 -0.48 4.32
CA ALA A 32 -9.97 -0.16 3.17
C ALA A 32 -8.50 -0.55 3.39
N VAL A 33 -7.95 -0.27 4.57
CA VAL A 33 -6.57 -0.63 4.95
C VAL A 33 -6.39 -2.15 4.96
N PHE A 34 -7.31 -2.90 5.56
CA PHE A 34 -7.22 -4.37 5.58
C PHE A 34 -7.43 -4.97 4.20
N THR A 35 -8.31 -4.39 3.38
CA THR A 35 -8.49 -4.79 1.99
C THR A 35 -7.21 -4.55 1.17
N ALA A 36 -6.57 -3.39 1.32
CA ALA A 36 -5.31 -3.08 0.66
C ALA A 36 -4.22 -4.08 1.05
N ALA A 37 -3.99 -4.26 2.36
CA ALA A 37 -2.96 -5.15 2.88
C ALA A 37 -3.23 -6.63 2.57
N GLY A 38 -4.50 -7.05 2.56
CA GLY A 38 -4.93 -8.41 2.20
C GLY A 38 -4.66 -8.78 0.73
N SER A 39 -4.39 -7.79 -0.13
CA SER A 39 -3.97 -8.03 -1.52
C SER A 39 -2.50 -8.48 -1.66
N LEU A 40 -1.72 -8.35 -0.59
CA LEU A 40 -0.30 -8.70 -0.59
C LEU A 40 -0.10 -10.22 -0.38
N PRO A 41 0.97 -10.81 -0.96
CA PRO A 41 1.35 -12.20 -0.69
C PRO A 41 1.79 -12.38 0.79
N SER A 42 2.21 -13.57 1.18
CA SER A 42 2.64 -13.88 2.55
C SER A 42 3.99 -13.27 2.97
N ARG A 43 4.78 -12.75 2.04
CA ARG A 43 6.05 -12.07 2.32
C ARG A 43 5.95 -10.59 2.03
N TRP A 44 6.18 -9.76 3.07
CA TRP A 44 6.06 -8.30 2.96
C TRP A 44 7.38 -7.59 3.22
N ILE A 45 7.59 -6.50 2.49
CA ILE A 45 8.50 -5.44 2.91
C ILE A 45 7.65 -4.19 3.14
N ALA A 46 7.59 -3.73 4.38
CA ALA A 46 6.93 -2.48 4.70
C ALA A 46 7.93 -1.31 4.60
N VAL A 47 7.46 -0.17 4.13
CA VAL A 47 8.19 1.09 4.03
C VAL A 47 7.48 2.11 4.91
N GLY A 48 8.19 2.73 5.83
CA GLY A 48 7.65 3.77 6.70
C GLY A 48 8.65 4.89 6.96
N VAL A 49 8.18 5.95 7.60
CA VAL A 49 9.00 7.12 7.97
C VAL A 49 9.19 7.17 9.47
N GLY A 50 10.38 7.52 9.92
CA GLY A 50 10.73 7.65 11.33
C GLY A 50 11.82 8.69 11.57
N ALA A 51 12.34 8.72 12.79
CA ALA A 51 13.41 9.65 13.18
C ALA A 51 14.79 9.28 12.58
N ALA A 52 15.00 8.01 12.25
CA ALA A 52 16.27 7.52 11.70
C ALA A 52 16.01 6.29 10.81
N ASP A 53 16.96 6.03 9.92
CA ASP A 53 16.94 4.81 9.11
C ASP A 53 17.09 3.58 10.00
N ALA A 54 16.21 2.58 9.79
CA ALA A 54 16.27 1.30 10.49
C ALA A 54 15.73 0.16 9.61
N VAL A 55 16.15 -1.05 9.91
CA VAL A 55 15.62 -2.28 9.32
C VAL A 55 15.20 -3.21 10.46
N LEU A 56 13.93 -3.56 10.48
CA LEU A 56 13.34 -4.43 11.50
C LEU A 56 12.89 -5.73 10.86
N GLY A 57 13.50 -6.83 11.28
CA GLY A 57 13.24 -8.16 10.74
C GLY A 57 11.93 -8.78 11.26
N PRO A 58 11.53 -9.91 10.66
CA PRO A 58 10.27 -10.57 11.00
C PRO A 58 10.18 -11.08 12.44
N ASP A 59 11.31 -11.23 13.14
CA ASP A 59 11.33 -11.68 14.54
C ASP A 59 11.15 -10.54 15.56
N THR A 60 10.71 -9.37 15.09
CA THR A 60 10.48 -8.17 15.91
C THR A 60 9.06 -8.17 16.48
N ALA A 61 8.94 -7.81 17.76
CA ALA A 61 7.70 -7.56 18.47
C ALA A 61 7.75 -6.22 19.21
N GLY A 62 6.60 -5.56 19.33
CA GLY A 62 6.43 -4.33 20.10
C GLY A 62 5.02 -4.17 20.63
N THR A 63 4.76 -3.02 21.24
CA THR A 63 3.43 -2.69 21.80
C THR A 63 3.11 -1.21 21.60
N PHE A 64 1.82 -0.89 21.52
CA PHE A 64 1.32 0.49 21.56
C PHE A 64 1.28 1.09 22.97
N ALA A 65 1.96 0.49 23.96
CA ALA A 65 1.98 1.01 25.35
C ALA A 65 2.46 2.47 25.41
N GLY A 66 3.41 2.87 24.57
CA GLY A 66 3.85 4.27 24.42
C GLY A 66 2.76 5.23 23.92
N TYR A 67 1.68 4.71 23.35
CA TYR A 67 0.49 5.45 22.91
C TYR A 67 -0.70 5.26 23.88
N GLY A 68 -0.49 4.63 25.03
CA GLY A 68 -1.48 4.51 26.11
C GLY A 68 -2.25 3.19 26.13
N VAL A 69 -1.98 2.23 25.24
CA VAL A 69 -2.66 0.93 25.20
C VAL A 69 -1.64 -0.19 25.02
N ASP A 70 -1.71 -1.21 25.87
CA ASP A 70 -0.81 -2.37 25.75
C ASP A 70 -1.32 -3.37 24.70
N GLN A 71 -1.44 -2.88 23.46
CA GLN A 71 -1.75 -3.70 22.29
C GLN A 71 -0.45 -4.19 21.67
N ARG A 72 -0.17 -5.49 21.81
CA ARG A 72 1.02 -6.13 21.22
C ARG A 72 0.88 -6.32 19.72
N VAL A 73 1.99 -6.15 19.03
CA VAL A 73 2.14 -6.40 17.59
C VAL A 73 3.40 -7.20 17.30
N THR A 74 3.36 -8.00 16.24
CA THR A 74 4.50 -8.80 15.76
C THR A 74 4.63 -8.67 14.25
N LEU A 75 5.85 -8.84 13.73
CA LEU A 75 6.11 -8.80 12.29
C LEU A 75 6.05 -10.19 11.61
N SER A 76 5.88 -11.26 12.39
CA SER A 76 5.62 -12.61 11.87
C SER A 76 4.85 -13.46 12.88
N PRO A 77 4.23 -14.58 12.46
CA PRO A 77 3.68 -15.55 13.38
C PRO A 77 4.78 -16.21 14.21
N GLY A 78 4.48 -16.50 15.48
CA GLY A 78 5.40 -17.19 16.39
C GLY A 78 6.60 -16.34 16.86
N THR A 79 6.58 -15.02 16.66
CA THR A 79 7.60 -14.11 17.21
C THR A 79 7.61 -14.17 18.74
N GLY A 80 8.81 -14.24 19.32
CA GLY A 80 9.04 -14.37 20.75
C GLY A 80 8.49 -13.23 21.61
N ASP A 81 8.62 -13.34 22.95
CA ASP A 81 7.99 -12.42 23.90
C ASP A 81 8.79 -11.15 24.19
N THR A 82 9.98 -11.04 23.65
CA THR A 82 10.81 -9.83 23.86
C THR A 82 10.25 -8.65 23.07
N LEU A 83 9.71 -7.67 23.80
CA LEU A 83 9.20 -6.44 23.21
C LEU A 83 10.32 -5.40 23.07
N THR A 84 10.32 -4.69 21.94
CA THR A 84 11.20 -3.55 21.69
C THR A 84 10.37 -2.29 21.47
N GLU A 85 10.94 -1.13 21.79
CA GLU A 85 10.35 0.15 21.40
C GLU A 85 10.44 0.30 19.88
N LEU A 86 9.30 0.54 19.24
CA LEU A 86 9.19 0.57 17.79
C LEU A 86 8.64 1.91 17.29
N PRO A 87 9.15 2.43 16.15
CA PRO A 87 8.53 3.54 15.46
C PRO A 87 7.06 3.25 15.10
N LEU A 88 6.23 4.30 15.06
CA LEU A 88 4.78 4.17 14.80
C LEU A 88 4.49 3.39 13.52
N CYS A 89 5.20 3.68 12.43
CA CYS A 89 5.00 2.98 11.15
C CYS A 89 5.21 1.46 11.27
N VAL A 90 6.11 1.02 12.15
CA VAL A 90 6.37 -0.40 12.42
C VAL A 90 5.24 -1.03 13.23
N LEU A 91 4.76 -0.31 14.25
CA LEU A 91 3.60 -0.74 15.05
C LEU A 91 2.36 -0.89 14.18
N ILE A 92 2.09 0.10 13.31
CA ILE A 92 0.97 0.04 12.36
C ILE A 92 1.15 -1.11 11.37
N ALA A 93 2.33 -1.30 10.79
CA ALA A 93 2.59 -2.43 9.88
C ALA A 93 2.33 -3.78 10.56
N GLY A 94 2.82 -3.97 11.79
CA GLY A 94 2.59 -5.19 12.57
C GLY A 94 1.12 -5.41 12.93
N TRP A 95 0.40 -4.35 13.31
CA TRP A 95 -1.02 -4.39 13.61
C TRP A 95 -1.84 -4.77 12.37
N VAL A 96 -1.60 -4.10 11.24
CA VAL A 96 -2.29 -4.39 9.97
C VAL A 96 -1.98 -5.80 9.50
N ARG A 97 -0.71 -6.27 9.59
CA ARG A 97 -0.33 -7.65 9.29
C ARG A 97 -1.16 -8.64 10.10
N GLY A 98 -1.25 -8.42 11.43
CA GLY A 98 -1.97 -9.32 12.33
C GLY A 98 -3.45 -9.48 12.00
N HIS A 99 -4.08 -8.45 11.38
CA HIS A 99 -5.51 -8.46 11.01
C HIS A 99 -5.74 -8.88 9.56
N ALA A 100 -4.96 -8.37 8.62
CA ALA A 100 -5.18 -8.59 7.19
C ALA A 100 -4.61 -9.94 6.70
N ASN A 101 -3.45 -10.35 7.23
CA ASN A 101 -2.81 -11.63 6.88
C ASN A 101 -1.94 -12.12 8.06
N PRO A 102 -2.52 -12.80 9.05
CA PRO A 102 -1.80 -13.28 10.25
C PRO A 102 -0.60 -14.19 9.95
N GLU A 103 -0.62 -14.90 8.84
CA GLU A 103 0.46 -15.81 8.43
C GLU A 103 1.60 -15.09 7.68
N ALA A 104 1.42 -13.83 7.32
CA ALA A 104 2.45 -13.09 6.62
C ALA A 104 3.68 -12.83 7.51
N ARG A 105 4.85 -12.75 6.86
CA ARG A 105 6.13 -12.34 7.46
C ARG A 105 6.51 -10.99 6.87
N ALA A 106 6.67 -10.00 7.73
CA ALA A 106 7.01 -8.63 7.33
C ALA A 106 8.43 -8.26 7.78
N GLU A 107 9.17 -7.59 6.92
CA GLU A 107 10.35 -6.81 7.26
C GLU A 107 9.98 -5.34 7.08
N VAL A 108 10.37 -4.45 7.99
CA VAL A 108 10.07 -3.03 7.89
C VAL A 108 11.34 -2.22 7.65
N ARG A 109 11.33 -1.42 6.60
CA ARG A 109 12.34 -0.42 6.26
C ARG A 109 11.85 0.94 6.70
N VAL A 110 12.40 1.46 7.77
CA VAL A 110 12.14 2.82 8.25
C VAL A 110 13.16 3.75 7.61
N PHE A 111 12.70 4.86 7.04
CA PHE A 111 13.53 5.90 6.47
C PHE A 111 13.40 7.19 7.27
N ALA A 112 14.52 7.88 7.47
CA ALA A 112 14.51 9.16 8.17
C ALA A 112 13.69 10.21 7.42
N ALA A 113 12.93 11.01 8.16
CA ALA A 113 12.02 12.02 7.58
C ALA A 113 12.75 13.18 6.86
N ASP A 114 14.04 13.37 7.14
CA ASP A 114 14.89 14.43 6.60
C ASP A 114 15.62 14.07 5.31
N HIS A 115 15.40 12.86 4.76
CA HIS A 115 15.96 12.53 3.45
C HIS A 115 15.49 13.49 2.37
N ASP A 116 16.43 13.93 1.53
CA ASP A 116 16.11 14.63 0.29
C ASP A 116 15.46 13.68 -0.74
N VAL A 117 14.91 14.27 -1.79
CA VAL A 117 14.17 13.52 -2.82
C VAL A 117 15.07 12.51 -3.55
N ASP A 118 16.32 12.87 -3.85
CA ASP A 118 17.23 12.02 -4.60
C ASP A 118 17.65 10.81 -3.77
N ALA A 119 17.94 11.02 -2.48
CA ALA A 119 18.22 9.95 -1.54
C ALA A 119 17.03 9.01 -1.39
N ALA A 120 15.82 9.54 -1.23
CA ALA A 120 14.59 8.74 -1.09
C ALA A 120 14.31 7.91 -2.36
N LEU A 121 14.43 8.51 -3.54
CA LEU A 121 14.30 7.81 -4.83
C LEU A 121 15.35 6.72 -5.00
N ALA A 122 16.61 6.99 -4.64
CA ALA A 122 17.69 6.00 -4.72
C ALA A 122 17.42 4.80 -3.81
N ARG A 123 16.88 5.02 -2.60
CA ARG A 123 16.47 3.94 -1.68
C ARG A 123 15.34 3.10 -2.29
N GLY A 124 14.34 3.73 -2.89
CA GLY A 124 13.26 3.05 -3.59
C GLY A 124 13.75 2.16 -4.73
N ARG A 125 14.65 2.69 -5.58
CA ARG A 125 15.28 1.93 -6.68
C ARG A 125 16.08 0.74 -6.17
N ARG A 126 16.86 0.92 -5.09
CA ARG A 126 17.62 -0.17 -4.46
C ARG A 126 16.70 -1.26 -3.94
N LEU A 127 15.62 -0.86 -3.24
CA LEU A 127 14.61 -1.80 -2.74
C LEU A 127 13.93 -2.56 -3.89
N ARG A 128 13.64 -1.89 -5.01
CA ARG A 128 13.09 -2.53 -6.20
C ARG A 128 14.04 -3.59 -6.76
N ALA A 129 15.32 -3.28 -6.89
CA ALA A 129 16.33 -4.23 -7.39
C ALA A 129 16.47 -5.44 -6.44
N GLU A 130 16.42 -5.23 -5.12
CA GLU A 130 16.41 -6.31 -4.13
C GLU A 130 15.18 -7.23 -4.30
N ILE A 131 13.98 -6.66 -4.43
CA ILE A 131 12.75 -7.40 -4.62
C ILE A 131 12.75 -8.17 -5.95
N ASP A 132 13.25 -7.58 -7.01
CA ASP A 132 13.29 -8.23 -8.32
C ASP A 132 14.31 -9.37 -8.38
N GLY A 133 15.35 -9.35 -7.54
CA GLY A 133 16.28 -10.45 -7.34
C GLY A 133 15.73 -11.61 -6.50
N ALA A 134 14.60 -11.45 -5.83
CA ALA A 134 13.99 -12.50 -5.02
C ALA A 134 13.21 -13.50 -5.88
N VAL A 135 13.28 -14.78 -5.50
CA VAL A 135 12.54 -15.86 -6.16
C VAL A 135 11.05 -15.78 -5.83
N ASP A 136 10.75 -15.62 -4.54
CA ASP A 136 9.37 -15.58 -4.06
C ASP A 136 8.71 -14.21 -4.36
N PRO A 137 7.38 -14.19 -4.54
CA PRO A 137 6.64 -12.95 -4.65
C PRO A 137 6.71 -12.15 -3.35
N ILE A 138 7.00 -10.86 -3.47
CA ILE A 138 7.06 -9.93 -2.34
C ILE A 138 6.01 -8.84 -2.55
N GLY A 139 5.20 -8.59 -1.51
CA GLY A 139 4.31 -7.44 -1.42
C GLY A 139 5.01 -6.27 -0.71
N VAL A 140 4.74 -5.05 -1.15
CA VAL A 140 5.21 -3.85 -0.47
C VAL A 140 4.05 -3.17 0.23
N LEU A 141 4.23 -2.85 1.53
CA LEU A 141 3.29 -2.08 2.33
C LEU A 141 3.90 -0.69 2.60
N VAL A 142 3.35 0.37 2.00
CA VAL A 142 3.76 1.75 2.27
C VAL A 142 2.89 2.31 3.38
N VAL A 143 3.52 2.73 4.49
CA VAL A 143 2.86 3.27 5.69
C VAL A 143 3.23 4.74 5.81
N ALA A 144 2.33 5.63 5.37
CA ALA A 144 2.62 7.06 5.26
C ALA A 144 1.34 7.91 5.31
N ASP A 145 1.40 9.04 6.02
CA ASP A 145 0.30 10.02 6.13
C ASP A 145 0.47 11.16 5.11
N GLY A 146 -0.63 11.81 4.78
CA GLY A 146 -0.65 13.06 4.02
C GLY A 146 -0.33 14.29 4.88
N ALA A 147 -0.94 15.44 4.54
CA ALA A 147 -0.84 16.65 5.33
C ALA A 147 -1.57 16.51 6.67
N HIS A 148 -1.06 17.16 7.71
CA HIS A 148 -1.64 17.11 9.08
C HIS A 148 -2.18 18.46 9.54
N THR A 149 -2.49 19.34 8.58
CA THR A 149 -2.87 20.76 8.79
C THR A 149 -4.17 21.14 8.07
N LEU A 150 -5.05 20.14 7.78
CA LEU A 150 -6.18 20.33 6.87
C LEU A 150 -7.41 20.97 7.52
N THR A 151 -7.49 21.02 8.85
CA THR A 151 -8.62 21.61 9.59
C THR A 151 -8.14 22.35 10.83
N PRO A 152 -8.91 23.31 11.38
CA PRO A 152 -8.52 24.02 12.59
C PRO A 152 -8.15 23.16 13.80
N PRO A 153 -8.80 22.01 14.08
CA PRO A 153 -8.43 21.13 15.17
C PRO A 153 -7.33 20.12 14.80
N ALA A 154 -6.73 20.21 13.60
CA ALA A 154 -5.69 19.27 13.17
C ALA A 154 -4.44 19.36 14.07
N PRO A 155 -3.70 18.26 14.26
CA PRO A 155 -2.55 18.22 15.16
C PRO A 155 -1.39 19.12 14.73
N GLY A 156 -1.27 19.47 13.46
CA GLY A 156 -0.29 20.41 12.91
C GLY A 156 -0.76 21.87 12.90
N GLY A 157 -1.96 22.15 13.40
CA GLY A 157 -2.63 23.45 13.24
C GLY A 157 -3.40 23.50 11.90
N TYR A 158 -3.76 24.71 11.45
CA TYR A 158 -4.51 24.87 10.20
C TYR A 158 -3.71 25.69 9.19
N ASP A 159 -3.48 25.08 8.05
CA ASP A 159 -2.88 25.71 6.88
C ASP A 159 -3.75 25.42 5.65
N PRO A 160 -4.49 26.44 5.14
CA PRO A 160 -5.36 26.26 3.98
C PRO A 160 -4.62 25.86 2.71
N ASP A 161 -3.31 26.16 2.57
CA ASP A 161 -2.50 25.82 1.41
C ASP A 161 -2.18 24.30 1.38
N SER A 162 -2.35 23.62 2.51
CA SER A 162 -2.25 22.16 2.59
C SER A 162 -3.42 21.43 1.91
N ILE A 163 -4.58 22.07 1.76
CA ILE A 163 -5.77 21.44 1.15
C ILE A 163 -5.52 21.05 -0.31
N PRO A 164 -5.12 21.97 -1.21
CA PRO A 164 -4.79 21.60 -2.59
C PRO A 164 -3.58 20.67 -2.68
N THR A 165 -2.62 20.78 -1.76
CA THR A 165 -1.47 19.85 -1.68
C THR A 165 -1.92 18.43 -1.39
N GLN A 166 -2.81 18.24 -0.42
CA GLN A 166 -3.40 16.94 -0.10
C GLN A 166 -4.20 16.37 -1.26
N ALA A 167 -5.05 17.20 -1.89
CA ALA A 167 -5.82 16.76 -3.05
C ALA A 167 -4.90 16.27 -4.19
N GLY A 168 -3.80 16.99 -4.45
CA GLY A 168 -2.80 16.57 -5.46
C GLY A 168 -2.11 15.25 -5.11
N LEU A 169 -1.81 15.01 -3.83
CA LEU A 169 -1.28 13.72 -3.36
C LEU A 169 -2.29 12.59 -3.57
N ASP A 170 -3.53 12.79 -3.14
CA ASP A 170 -4.60 11.79 -3.27
C ASP A 170 -4.84 11.40 -4.73
N ASP A 171 -4.87 12.38 -5.63
CA ASP A 171 -5.04 12.16 -7.06
C ASP A 171 -3.85 11.42 -7.68
N ALA A 172 -2.62 11.76 -7.26
CA ALA A 172 -1.41 11.05 -7.69
C ALA A 172 -1.41 9.58 -7.25
N LEU A 173 -1.82 9.32 -6.00
CA LEU A 173 -1.90 7.96 -5.46
C LEU A 173 -3.02 7.15 -6.14
N ALA A 174 -4.17 7.76 -6.39
CA ALA A 174 -5.29 7.12 -7.08
C ALA A 174 -4.98 6.81 -8.55
N ALA A 175 -4.19 7.66 -9.22
CA ALA A 175 -3.78 7.48 -10.61
C ALA A 175 -2.56 6.57 -10.78
N GLY A 176 -1.83 6.22 -9.71
CA GLY A 176 -0.55 5.52 -9.83
C GLY A 176 0.58 6.40 -10.38
N ASP A 177 0.46 7.73 -10.23
CA ASP A 177 1.41 8.71 -10.75
C ASP A 177 2.65 8.84 -9.84
N ALA A 178 3.62 7.95 -10.05
CA ALA A 178 4.89 8.00 -9.33
C ALA A 178 5.69 9.29 -9.60
N ALA A 179 5.49 9.95 -10.74
CA ALA A 179 6.20 11.18 -11.07
C ALA A 179 5.74 12.37 -10.21
N ALA A 180 4.45 12.46 -9.92
CA ALA A 180 3.91 13.48 -9.01
C ALA A 180 4.50 13.33 -7.60
N LEU A 181 4.72 12.11 -7.12
CA LEU A 181 5.25 11.84 -5.77
C LEU A 181 6.69 12.36 -5.57
N THR A 182 7.45 12.58 -6.64
CA THR A 182 8.81 13.14 -6.53
C THR A 182 8.83 14.62 -6.16
N ARG A 183 7.72 15.33 -6.31
CA ARG A 183 7.59 16.79 -6.11
C ARG A 183 6.79 17.16 -4.87
N LEU A 184 6.56 16.21 -3.96
CA LEU A 184 5.80 16.46 -2.73
C LEU A 184 6.53 17.46 -1.83
N PRO A 185 5.82 18.48 -1.31
CA PRO A 185 6.38 19.46 -0.38
C PRO A 185 6.48 18.89 1.05
N ASP A 186 7.20 19.58 1.92
CA ASP A 186 7.39 19.22 3.33
C ASP A 186 6.10 19.20 4.16
N ALA A 187 5.03 19.84 3.68
CA ALA A 187 3.70 19.77 4.29
C ALA A 187 3.11 18.35 4.32
N ILE A 188 3.61 17.44 3.48
CA ILE A 188 3.24 16.02 3.49
C ILE A 188 4.13 15.26 4.46
N VAL A 189 3.56 14.80 5.58
CA VAL A 189 4.30 14.12 6.66
C VAL A 189 4.99 12.86 6.17
N GLY A 190 4.30 12.06 5.35
CA GLY A 190 4.82 10.84 4.75
C GLY A 190 5.66 11.02 3.49
N ARG A 191 6.09 12.26 3.16
CA ARG A 191 6.79 12.63 1.93
C ARG A 191 7.89 11.64 1.53
N VAL A 192 8.81 11.34 2.45
CA VAL A 192 9.92 10.42 2.18
C VAL A 192 9.42 9.02 1.81
N GLY A 193 8.42 8.49 2.51
CA GLY A 193 7.80 7.20 2.20
C GLY A 193 7.20 7.15 0.79
N TYR A 194 6.50 8.21 0.38
CA TYR A 194 5.96 8.34 -0.98
C TYR A 194 7.05 8.53 -2.05
N GLN A 195 8.14 9.23 -1.74
CA GLN A 195 9.29 9.35 -2.65
C GLN A 195 10.05 8.02 -2.80
N VAL A 196 10.18 7.24 -1.73
CA VAL A 196 10.69 5.85 -1.79
C VAL A 196 9.75 4.99 -2.66
N LEU A 197 8.44 5.13 -2.51
CA LEU A 197 7.45 4.48 -3.38
C LEU A 197 7.67 4.86 -4.85
N ALA A 198 7.90 6.14 -5.16
CA ALA A 198 8.17 6.59 -6.53
C ALA A 198 9.40 5.90 -7.13
N GLY A 199 10.50 5.84 -6.37
CA GLY A 199 11.72 5.15 -6.79
C GLY A 199 11.52 3.64 -7.00
N LEU A 200 10.81 2.98 -6.08
CA LEU A 200 10.46 1.56 -6.15
C LEU A 200 9.55 1.26 -7.34
N ALA A 201 8.64 2.14 -7.59
CA ALA A 201 7.69 2.04 -8.69
C ALA A 201 8.36 2.21 -10.06
N GLY A 202 9.62 2.62 -10.14
CA GLY A 202 10.36 2.75 -11.39
C GLY A 202 10.11 4.08 -12.09
N TYR A 203 10.14 5.19 -11.34
CA TYR A 203 10.25 6.51 -11.95
C TYR A 203 11.54 6.59 -12.79
N PRO A 204 11.46 6.83 -14.10
CA PRO A 204 12.64 6.81 -14.97
C PRO A 204 13.52 8.03 -14.70
N GLU A 205 14.78 7.80 -14.33
CA GLU A 205 15.82 8.79 -14.59
C GLU A 205 16.15 8.74 -16.07
N CYS A 206 15.83 9.86 -16.75
CA CYS A 206 16.34 10.19 -18.10
C CYS A 206 16.57 8.95 -19.00
N SER A 207 15.53 8.29 -19.44
CA SER A 207 15.67 7.28 -20.47
C SER A 207 14.67 7.51 -21.61
N SER A 208 15.21 7.46 -22.81
CA SER A 208 14.52 7.41 -24.10
C SER A 208 13.57 6.20 -24.27
N ARG A 209 13.10 5.60 -23.17
CA ARG A 209 12.06 4.58 -23.20
C ARG A 209 10.69 5.24 -23.10
N PRO A 210 9.70 4.77 -23.86
CA PRO A 210 8.34 5.24 -23.72
C PRO A 210 7.86 5.02 -22.26
N ASP A 211 7.04 5.95 -21.80
CA ASP A 211 6.37 5.97 -20.50
C ASP A 211 6.05 4.55 -20.01
N PRO A 212 6.45 4.18 -18.79
CA PRO A 212 6.03 2.88 -18.27
C PRO A 212 4.52 2.80 -18.33
N ALA A 213 3.99 1.71 -18.88
CA ALA A 213 2.57 1.49 -19.02
C ALA A 213 1.85 1.81 -17.70
N PRO A 214 0.67 2.46 -17.75
CA PRO A 214 -0.01 2.91 -16.55
C PRO A 214 -0.21 1.72 -15.59
N ARG A 215 0.20 1.90 -14.34
CA ARG A 215 -0.04 0.91 -13.28
C ARG A 215 -1.54 0.83 -13.05
N ALA A 216 -2.05 -0.38 -12.84
CA ALA A 216 -3.39 -0.50 -12.32
C ALA A 216 -3.37 -0.03 -10.85
N ALA A 217 -3.82 1.19 -10.61
CA ALA A 217 -4.02 1.75 -9.29
C ALA A 217 -5.50 1.63 -8.93
N LYS A 218 -5.77 1.30 -7.66
CA LYS A 218 -7.11 1.25 -7.10
C LYS A 218 -7.13 2.00 -5.78
N GLU A 219 -7.87 3.10 -5.74
CA GLU A 219 -8.23 3.77 -4.51
C GLU A 219 -9.30 2.96 -3.78
N LEU A 220 -9.14 2.83 -2.46
CA LEU A 220 -10.11 2.20 -1.56
C LEU A 220 -10.66 3.21 -0.55
N TYR A 221 -9.87 4.22 -0.18
CA TYR A 221 -10.27 5.28 0.73
C TYR A 221 -9.41 6.52 0.51
N ARG A 222 -10.05 7.70 0.61
CA ARG A 222 -9.38 8.99 0.87
C ARG A 222 -10.22 9.81 1.83
N GLY A 223 -9.59 10.54 2.74
CA GLY A 223 -10.29 11.39 3.69
C GLY A 223 -9.36 12.03 4.70
N ALA A 224 -9.92 12.95 5.49
CA ALA A 224 -9.18 13.65 6.54
C ALA A 224 -10.04 13.84 7.80
N PRO A 225 -10.51 12.77 8.45
CA PRO A 225 -11.49 12.84 9.53
C PRO A 225 -11.05 13.69 10.73
N TYR A 226 -9.74 13.78 10.98
CA TYR A 226 -9.17 14.58 12.08
C TYR A 226 -8.17 15.63 11.58
N GLY A 227 -8.34 16.11 10.34
CA GLY A 227 -7.46 17.10 9.73
C GLY A 227 -6.09 16.55 9.30
N VAL A 228 -5.94 15.22 9.30
CA VAL A 228 -4.79 14.51 8.72
C VAL A 228 -5.26 13.77 7.49
N GLY A 229 -4.58 13.96 6.37
CA GLY A 229 -4.90 13.27 5.11
C GLY A 229 -4.55 11.80 5.17
N TYR A 230 -5.53 10.94 4.95
CA TYR A 230 -5.40 9.49 4.92
C TYR A 230 -5.79 8.93 3.56
N PHE A 231 -4.94 8.08 3.03
CA PHE A 231 -5.20 7.34 1.80
C PHE A 231 -5.01 5.84 2.02
N ALA A 232 -5.90 5.03 1.47
CA ALA A 232 -5.70 3.59 1.36
C ALA A 232 -5.95 3.13 -0.08
N GLY A 233 -5.03 2.33 -0.62
CA GLY A 233 -5.14 1.86 -1.99
C GLY A 233 -4.12 0.81 -2.36
N VAL A 234 -4.21 0.32 -3.60
CA VAL A 234 -3.35 -0.74 -4.13
C VAL A 234 -2.81 -0.33 -5.51
N TRP A 235 -1.52 -0.50 -5.70
CA TRP A 235 -0.88 -0.43 -7.01
C TRP A 235 -0.44 -1.83 -7.43
N LEU A 236 -0.85 -2.24 -8.63
CA LEU A 236 -0.38 -3.48 -9.21
C LEU A 236 0.74 -3.16 -10.21
N PRO A 237 1.90 -3.85 -10.13
CA PRO A 237 2.90 -3.74 -11.16
C PRO A 237 2.28 -4.18 -12.48
N VAL A 238 2.62 -3.50 -13.59
CA VAL A 238 2.17 -3.95 -14.92
C VAL A 238 2.74 -5.34 -15.15
N GLY A 239 1.92 -6.35 -14.95
CA GLY A 239 2.31 -7.74 -15.12
C GLY A 239 2.55 -8.03 -16.61
N ARG A 240 3.59 -8.80 -16.92
CA ARG A 240 3.52 -9.68 -18.07
C ARG A 240 2.20 -10.43 -17.93
N SER A 241 1.29 -10.29 -18.90
CA SER A 241 0.13 -11.17 -19.03
C SER A 241 0.63 -12.60 -18.81
N ALA A 242 0.28 -13.20 -17.67
CA ALA A 242 0.29 -14.64 -17.58
C ALA A 242 -0.57 -15.09 -18.75
N GLY A 243 0.03 -15.84 -19.69
CA GLY A 243 -0.64 -16.27 -20.91
C GLY A 243 -1.96 -16.95 -20.56
N GLY A 244 -3.03 -16.20 -20.60
CA GLY A 244 -4.38 -16.71 -20.55
C GLY A 244 -4.59 -17.42 -21.87
N THR A 245 -4.58 -18.75 -21.82
CA THR A 245 -5.12 -19.59 -22.89
C THR A 245 -6.50 -19.03 -23.23
N PRO A 246 -6.76 -18.62 -24.50
CA PRO A 246 -8.11 -18.17 -24.85
C PRO A 246 -9.04 -19.36 -24.61
N LEU A 247 -10.03 -19.17 -23.76
CA LEU A 247 -11.18 -20.07 -23.67
C LEU A 247 -11.77 -20.16 -25.08
N ALA A 248 -11.61 -21.31 -25.73
CA ALA A 248 -12.23 -21.64 -26.97
C ALA A 248 -13.75 -21.44 -26.81
N SER A 249 -14.29 -20.46 -27.51
CA SER A 249 -15.72 -20.27 -27.68
C SER A 249 -16.27 -21.45 -28.48
N GLY A 250 -16.72 -22.48 -27.77
CA GLY A 250 -17.50 -23.56 -28.35
C GLY A 250 -18.88 -23.02 -28.71
N GLY A 251 -19.05 -22.58 -29.95
CA GLY A 251 -20.37 -22.31 -30.53
C GLY A 251 -21.13 -23.63 -30.69
N PRO A 252 -22.44 -23.67 -30.48
CA PRO A 252 -23.26 -24.86 -30.69
C PRO A 252 -23.35 -25.17 -32.17
N THR A 253 -22.83 -26.32 -32.58
CA THR A 253 -23.06 -26.92 -33.88
C THR A 253 -24.50 -27.44 -33.95
N HIS A 254 -25.32 -26.80 -34.76
CA HIS A 254 -26.60 -27.34 -35.22
C HIS A 254 -26.32 -28.52 -36.14
N PRO A 255 -27.00 -29.69 -35.98
CA PRO A 255 -27.05 -30.70 -37.02
C PRO A 255 -28.14 -30.39 -38.03
N GLU A 256 -27.78 -30.09 -39.28
CA GLU A 256 -28.69 -30.10 -40.40
C GLU A 256 -29.28 -31.49 -40.66
N GLY A 257 -30.61 -31.58 -40.55
CA GLY A 257 -31.35 -32.74 -40.94
C GLY A 257 -31.47 -32.85 -42.47
N ARG A 258 -30.91 -33.94 -43.02
CA ARG A 258 -31.18 -34.34 -44.40
C ARG A 258 -32.56 -35.02 -44.44
N GLY A 259 -33.44 -34.46 -45.27
CA GLY A 259 -34.67 -35.11 -45.67
C GLY A 259 -34.39 -36.27 -46.61
N THR A 260 -35.19 -37.29 -46.50
CA THR A 260 -35.46 -38.28 -47.56
C THR A 260 -36.94 -38.48 -47.69
N THR A 261 -37.39 -38.27 -48.90
CA THR A 261 -38.66 -38.55 -49.52
C THR A 261 -39.04 -40.02 -49.51
N GLY A 262 -40.31 -40.33 -49.46
CA GLY A 262 -40.92 -41.66 -49.76
C GLY A 262 -42.40 -41.61 -49.39
N VAL A 263 -43.26 -41.27 -50.25
CA VAL A 263 -44.10 -41.93 -51.22
C VAL A 263 -44.94 -43.12 -50.65
N SER A 264 -46.29 -42.89 -50.82
CA SER A 264 -47.40 -43.81 -51.20
C SER A 264 -48.25 -44.45 -50.12
N ALA A 265 -49.52 -44.13 -50.25
CA ALA A 265 -50.72 -44.95 -50.55
C ALA A 265 -51.33 -45.69 -49.31
N GLU A 266 -52.46 -45.39 -49.00
CA GLU A 266 -53.88 -45.72 -49.25
C GLU A 266 -54.82 -44.98 -48.26
#